data_e0172a77bd1e82ec202f5d98b3c97971
#
_entry.id   e0172a77bd1e82ec202f5d98b3c97971
#
_cell.length_a   1.000
_cell.length_b   1.000
_cell.length_c   1.000
_cell.angle_alpha   90.00
_cell.angle_beta   90.00
_cell.angle_gamma   90.00
#
_symmetry.space_group_name_H-M   'P 1'
#
loop_
_entity.id
_entity.type
_entity.pdbx_description
1 polymer ?
#
loop_
_entity_poly.entity_id
_entity_poly.type
_entity_poly.pdbx_seq_one_letter_code
_entity_poly.pdbx_strand_id
1 'polypeptide(L)'
;MIKLFPCSAIFAFLSQGGDWPQWLGPERDGIWREDGIVETFSEEGPEVLWRVPVSHGYSSPTVSGGKVYLSDYLVEEGEIFNNPGARAPLEGKERIRCFDAGTGEEIWSYAYD
;
A
#
# COMPACT_ATOMS: atom_id res chain seq x y z
N MET A 1 -26.78 -12.89 46.76
CA MET A 1 -26.24 -11.55 46.42
C MET A 1 -25.16 -11.78 45.33
N ILE A 2 -25.55 -11.61 44.07
CA ILE A 2 -24.70 -11.87 42.91
C ILE A 2 -24.01 -10.55 42.53
N LYS A 3 -22.68 -10.49 42.67
CA LYS A 3 -21.90 -9.33 42.21
C LYS A 3 -21.64 -9.46 40.73
N LEU A 4 -22.32 -8.60 39.93
CA LEU A 4 -21.96 -8.39 38.52
C LEU A 4 -20.68 -7.55 38.47
N PHE A 5 -19.61 -8.11 37.86
CA PHE A 5 -18.44 -7.36 37.45
C PHE A 5 -18.73 -6.68 36.11
N PRO A 6 -18.49 -5.38 35.96
CA PRO A 6 -18.59 -4.76 34.65
C PRO A 6 -17.47 -5.28 33.75
N CYS A 7 -17.87 -5.89 32.64
CA CYS A 7 -16.97 -6.24 31.54
C CYS A 7 -16.55 -4.94 30.85
N SER A 8 -15.37 -4.41 31.20
CA SER A 8 -14.78 -3.28 30.47
C SER A 8 -14.32 -3.81 29.12
N ALA A 9 -15.11 -3.54 28.10
CA ALA A 9 -14.68 -3.71 26.72
C ALA A 9 -13.55 -2.72 26.44
N ILE A 10 -12.33 -3.21 26.36
CA ILE A 10 -11.19 -2.44 25.85
C ILE A 10 -11.39 -2.36 24.33
N PHE A 11 -11.93 -1.25 23.88
CA PHE A 11 -11.85 -0.89 22.46
C PHE A 11 -10.39 -0.56 22.15
N ALA A 12 -9.67 -1.50 21.60
CA ALA A 12 -8.42 -1.22 20.91
C ALA A 12 -8.77 -0.33 19.70
N PHE A 13 -8.54 0.97 19.82
CA PHE A 13 -8.45 1.83 18.67
C PHE A 13 -7.22 1.38 17.89
N LEU A 14 -7.42 0.57 16.86
CA LEU A 14 -6.44 0.41 15.82
C LEU A 14 -6.30 1.80 15.18
N SER A 15 -5.22 2.47 15.47
CA SER A 15 -4.81 3.67 14.73
C SER A 15 -4.65 3.21 13.27
N GLN A 16 -5.66 3.47 12.46
CA GLN A 16 -5.51 3.33 11.01
C GLN A 16 -4.63 4.49 10.60
N GLY A 17 -3.47 4.16 10.02
CA GLY A 17 -2.61 5.17 9.43
C GLY A 17 -3.41 6.10 8.51
N GLY A 18 -3.04 7.37 8.45
CA GLY A 18 -3.75 8.36 7.66
C GLY A 18 -3.74 8.02 6.18
N ASP A 19 -4.74 8.49 5.47
CA ASP A 19 -4.82 8.35 4.01
C ASP A 19 -3.64 9.06 3.32
N TRP A 20 -3.08 8.42 2.30
CA TRP A 20 -2.08 8.99 1.38
C TRP A 20 -2.61 8.87 -0.06
N PRO A 21 -3.64 9.66 -0.43
CA PRO A 21 -4.47 9.41 -1.59
C PRO A 21 -3.84 9.84 -2.93
N GLN A 22 -2.69 10.49 -2.89
CA GLN A 22 -2.03 11.01 -4.10
C GLN A 22 -0.53 11.20 -3.88
N TRP A 23 0.18 11.45 -4.97
CA TRP A 23 1.60 11.83 -4.93
C TRP A 23 1.83 13.06 -4.04
N LEU A 24 2.82 12.99 -3.17
CA LEU A 24 3.15 13.99 -2.15
C LEU A 24 2.10 14.12 -1.02
N GLY A 25 1.16 13.21 -0.90
CA GLY A 25 0.20 13.15 0.19
C GLY A 25 -0.99 14.11 0.05
N PRO A 26 -1.84 14.20 1.08
CA PRO A 26 -3.09 14.96 1.03
C PRO A 26 -2.92 16.42 0.66
N GLU A 27 -1.89 17.07 1.18
CA GLU A 27 -1.60 18.49 0.96
C GLU A 27 -0.62 18.74 -0.19
N ARG A 28 -0.11 17.68 -0.84
CA ARG A 28 0.89 17.73 -1.92
C ARG A 28 2.21 18.38 -1.54
N ASP A 29 2.63 18.25 -0.30
CA ASP A 29 3.88 18.82 0.22
C ASP A 29 4.90 17.78 0.67
N GLY A 30 4.56 16.49 0.57
CA GLY A 30 5.43 15.39 0.94
C GLY A 30 5.60 15.22 2.46
N ILE A 31 4.77 15.86 3.26
CA ILE A 31 4.86 15.81 4.72
C ILE A 31 3.82 14.82 5.26
N TRP A 32 4.29 13.84 5.99
CA TRP A 32 3.44 12.92 6.72
C TRP A 32 3.12 13.49 8.11
N ARG A 33 1.82 13.76 8.35
CA ARG A 33 1.33 14.44 9.56
C ARG A 33 0.59 13.47 10.47
N GLU A 34 1.27 12.42 10.89
CA GLU A 34 0.73 11.46 11.85
C GLU A 34 1.45 11.56 13.19
N ASP A 35 0.70 11.38 14.27
CA ASP A 35 1.22 11.29 15.61
C ASP A 35 1.47 9.81 15.99
N GLY A 36 2.37 9.59 16.95
CA GLY A 36 2.64 8.25 17.48
C GLY A 36 3.49 7.35 16.57
N ILE A 37 4.22 7.94 15.62
CA ILE A 37 5.19 7.23 14.80
C ILE A 37 6.34 6.77 15.70
N VAL A 38 6.80 5.54 15.50
CA VAL A 38 7.97 5.02 16.21
C VAL A 38 9.22 5.83 15.84
N GLU A 39 9.97 6.28 16.85
CA GLU A 39 11.21 7.03 16.63
C GLU A 39 12.38 6.13 16.21
N THR A 40 12.33 4.86 16.60
CA THR A 40 13.38 3.87 16.30
C THR A 40 12.76 2.51 15.99
N PHE A 41 13.35 1.78 15.08
CA PHE A 41 13.03 0.38 14.84
C PHE A 41 13.95 -0.53 15.64
N SER A 42 13.53 -1.76 15.90
CA SER A 42 14.39 -2.83 16.40
C SER A 42 15.50 -3.14 15.38
N GLU A 43 16.52 -3.92 15.81
CA GLU A 43 17.58 -4.38 14.88
C GLU A 43 17.03 -5.18 13.69
N GLU A 44 15.89 -5.83 13.86
CA GLU A 44 15.20 -6.59 12.82
C GLU A 44 14.40 -5.70 11.86
N GLY A 45 14.30 -4.40 12.12
CA GLY A 45 13.51 -3.44 11.34
C GLY A 45 12.01 -3.48 11.68
N PRO A 46 11.16 -2.88 10.83
CA PRO A 46 9.72 -2.89 11.01
C PRO A 46 9.14 -4.27 10.70
N GLU A 47 8.10 -4.65 11.43
CA GLU A 47 7.33 -5.85 11.15
C GLU A 47 6.68 -5.76 9.77
N VAL A 48 6.83 -6.82 8.96
CA VAL A 48 6.17 -6.93 7.66
C VAL A 48 4.85 -7.65 7.85
N LEU A 49 3.74 -6.93 7.73
CA LEU A 49 2.41 -7.49 7.89
C LEU A 49 2.02 -8.36 6.69
N TRP A 50 2.33 -7.91 5.48
CA TRP A 50 2.06 -8.66 4.24
C TRP A 50 2.97 -8.23 3.09
N ARG A 51 3.03 -9.06 2.06
CA ARG A 51 3.73 -8.80 0.80
C ARG A 51 2.89 -9.31 -0.35
N VAL A 52 2.80 -8.51 -1.41
CA VAL A 52 2.09 -8.87 -2.64
C VAL A 52 3.04 -8.67 -3.82
N PRO A 53 3.18 -9.66 -4.72
CA PRO A 53 3.95 -9.48 -5.94
C PRO A 53 3.25 -8.47 -6.86
N VAL A 54 4.04 -7.57 -7.42
CA VAL A 54 3.60 -6.60 -8.41
C VAL A 54 4.45 -6.75 -9.67
N SER A 55 3.94 -6.28 -10.81
CA SER A 55 4.67 -6.27 -12.06
C SER A 55 5.52 -4.99 -12.18
N HIS A 56 5.87 -4.59 -13.38
CA HIS A 56 6.77 -3.49 -13.63
C HIS A 56 6.07 -2.14 -13.57
N GLY A 57 6.79 -1.10 -13.20
CA GLY A 57 6.25 0.27 -13.15
C GLY A 57 7.00 1.14 -12.16
N TYR A 58 6.68 2.42 -12.21
CA TYR A 58 7.24 3.45 -11.33
C TYR A 58 6.15 4.17 -10.52
N SER A 59 4.92 3.63 -10.51
CA SER A 59 3.85 4.23 -9.72
C SER A 59 4.07 4.01 -8.24
N SER A 60 3.83 5.04 -7.44
CA SER A 60 3.72 4.88 -6.00
C SER A 60 2.35 4.33 -5.64
N PRO A 61 2.26 3.47 -4.61
CA PRO A 61 0.98 3.09 -4.06
C PRO A 61 0.29 4.33 -3.45
N THR A 62 -1.04 4.35 -3.54
CA THR A 62 -1.88 5.31 -2.83
C THR A 62 -2.75 4.59 -1.82
N VAL A 63 -3.04 5.23 -0.70
CA VAL A 63 -3.81 4.65 0.41
C VAL A 63 -5.02 5.53 0.68
N SER A 64 -6.20 4.96 0.67
CA SER A 64 -7.42 5.66 1.05
C SER A 64 -8.50 4.70 1.52
N GLY A 65 -9.16 5.05 2.62
CA GLY A 65 -10.29 4.32 3.16
C GLY A 65 -9.96 2.84 3.47
N GLY A 66 -8.77 2.57 4.01
CA GLY A 66 -8.33 1.21 4.34
C GLY A 66 -7.99 0.34 3.13
N LYS A 67 -7.74 0.95 1.98
CA LYS A 67 -7.36 0.27 0.74
C LYS A 67 -6.06 0.83 0.18
N VAL A 68 -5.31 -0.03 -0.49
CA VAL A 68 -4.09 0.33 -1.22
C VAL A 68 -4.35 0.16 -2.70
N TYR A 69 -4.08 1.20 -3.47
CA TYR A 69 -4.20 1.21 -4.93
C TYR A 69 -2.81 1.31 -5.54
N LEU A 70 -2.57 0.49 -6.54
CA LEU A 70 -1.31 0.45 -7.27
C LEU A 70 -1.58 0.26 -8.75
N SER A 71 -0.82 0.94 -9.60
CA SER A 71 -0.78 0.65 -11.03
C SER A 71 0.56 0.01 -11.39
N ASP A 72 0.51 -1.02 -12.23
CA ASP A 72 1.67 -1.70 -12.77
C ASP A 72 1.45 -2.06 -14.24
N TYR A 73 2.53 -2.46 -14.93
CA TYR A 73 2.49 -2.84 -16.34
C TYR A 73 2.80 -4.32 -16.49
N LEU A 74 1.85 -5.07 -17.02
CA LEU A 74 2.00 -6.48 -17.35
C LEU A 74 2.70 -6.58 -18.69
N VAL A 75 3.98 -6.95 -18.69
CA VAL A 75 4.72 -7.19 -19.91
C VAL A 75 4.35 -8.56 -20.46
N GLU A 76 3.85 -8.60 -21.70
CA GLU A 76 3.53 -9.81 -22.45
C GLU A 76 4.66 -10.17 -23.41
N GLU A 77 5.26 -9.17 -24.08
CA GLU A 77 6.40 -9.36 -24.97
C GLU A 77 7.44 -8.24 -24.80
N GLY A 78 8.70 -8.57 -25.02
CA GLY A 78 9.83 -7.65 -24.96
C GLY A 78 10.76 -7.90 -23.80
N GLU A 79 11.89 -7.21 -23.80
CA GLU A 79 12.91 -7.29 -22.77
C GLU A 79 12.89 -6.05 -21.89
N ILE A 80 12.90 -6.26 -20.57
CA ILE A 80 12.91 -5.19 -19.60
C ILE A 80 14.35 -4.84 -19.25
N PHE A 81 14.71 -3.60 -19.49
CA PHE A 81 16.01 -3.07 -19.11
C PHE A 81 15.88 -2.13 -17.94
N ASN A 82 16.61 -2.36 -16.90
CA ASN A 82 16.78 -1.40 -15.81
C ASN A 82 17.87 -0.37 -16.16
N ASN A 83 17.73 0.26 -17.32
CA ASN A 83 18.64 1.28 -17.81
C ASN A 83 17.83 2.45 -18.39
N PRO A 84 17.83 3.63 -17.76
CA PRO A 84 17.04 4.78 -18.20
C PRO A 84 17.46 5.33 -19.58
N GLY A 85 18.64 4.95 -20.07
CA GLY A 85 19.13 5.29 -21.43
C GLY A 85 18.73 4.30 -22.51
N ALA A 86 18.23 3.13 -22.15
CA ALA A 86 17.78 2.12 -23.11
C ALA A 86 16.28 2.25 -23.37
N ARG A 87 15.91 2.05 -24.63
CA ARG A 87 14.50 1.94 -25.04
C ARG A 87 14.33 0.67 -25.85
N ALA A 88 13.44 -0.18 -25.40
CA ALA A 88 12.97 -1.32 -26.16
C ALA A 88 11.44 -1.25 -26.27
N PRO A 89 10.86 -1.69 -27.40
CA PRO A 89 9.42 -1.84 -27.47
C PRO A 89 9.00 -2.92 -26.47
N LEU A 90 7.98 -2.62 -25.68
CA LEU A 90 7.31 -3.55 -24.78
C LEU A 90 5.87 -3.65 -25.22
N GLU A 91 5.36 -4.86 -25.30
CA GLU A 91 3.93 -5.12 -25.47
C GLU A 91 3.37 -5.65 -24.15
N GLY A 92 2.19 -5.19 -23.79
CA GLY A 92 1.57 -5.56 -22.52
C GLY A 92 0.40 -4.69 -22.18
N LYS A 93 -0.04 -4.74 -20.93
CA LYS A 93 -1.23 -4.05 -20.45
C LYS A 93 -0.93 -3.23 -19.21
N GLU A 94 -1.49 -2.03 -19.17
CA GLU A 94 -1.61 -1.29 -17.93
C GLU A 94 -2.59 -2.00 -17.01
N ARG A 95 -2.27 -2.07 -15.71
CA ARG A 95 -3.16 -2.67 -14.74
C ARG A 95 -3.26 -1.80 -13.48
N ILE A 96 -4.48 -1.65 -12.99
CA ILE A 96 -4.76 -1.03 -11.69
C ILE A 96 -5.25 -2.13 -10.75
N ARG A 97 -4.74 -2.14 -9.53
CA ARG A 97 -5.03 -3.12 -8.49
C ARG A 97 -5.47 -2.43 -7.20
N CYS A 98 -6.38 -3.07 -6.48
CA CYS A 98 -6.85 -2.62 -5.18
C CYS A 98 -6.70 -3.75 -4.16
N PHE A 99 -6.07 -3.44 -3.03
CA PHE A 99 -5.82 -4.38 -1.94
C PHE A 99 -6.44 -3.87 -0.65
N ASP A 100 -6.80 -4.78 0.23
CA ASP A 100 -7.07 -4.47 1.63
C ASP A 100 -5.76 -4.06 2.33
N ALA A 101 -5.77 -2.90 2.99
CA ALA A 101 -4.56 -2.36 3.61
C ALA A 101 -4.09 -3.17 4.83
N GLY A 102 -5.00 -3.85 5.52
CA GLY A 102 -4.68 -4.64 6.71
C GLY A 102 -4.15 -6.04 6.38
N THR A 103 -4.65 -6.65 5.31
CA THR A 103 -4.37 -8.06 4.98
C THR A 103 -3.54 -8.25 3.72
N GLY A 104 -3.49 -7.26 2.83
CA GLY A 104 -2.88 -7.38 1.50
C GLY A 104 -3.70 -8.24 0.52
N GLU A 105 -4.92 -8.63 0.87
CA GLU A 105 -5.80 -9.37 -0.02
C GLU A 105 -6.23 -8.50 -1.21
N GLU A 106 -6.12 -9.02 -2.43
CA GLU A 106 -6.58 -8.32 -3.62
C GLU A 106 -8.10 -8.31 -3.67
N ILE A 107 -8.68 -7.10 -3.63
CA ILE A 107 -10.11 -6.89 -3.69
C ILE A 107 -10.59 -6.93 -5.15
N TRP A 108 -9.83 -6.26 -6.03
CA TRP A 108 -10.08 -6.27 -7.47
C TRP A 108 -8.81 -5.85 -8.24
N SER A 109 -8.78 -6.20 -9.52
CA SER A 109 -7.83 -5.69 -10.49
C SER A 109 -8.52 -5.43 -11.82
N TYR A 110 -7.99 -4.46 -12.58
CA TYR A 110 -8.46 -4.11 -13.92
C TYR A 110 -7.27 -3.83 -14.82
N ALA A 111 -7.21 -4.53 -15.95
CA ALA A 111 -6.19 -4.34 -16.98
C ALA A 111 -6.81 -3.79 -18.26
N TYR A 112 -6.05 -2.93 -18.97
CA TYR A 112 -6.46 -2.30 -20.22
C TYR A 112 -5.24 -2.07 -21.12
N ASP A 113 -5.53 -1.93 -22.41
CA ASP A 113 -4.55 -1.65 -23.47
C ASP A 113 -4.22 -0.14 -23.53
#